data_589c0240c0603452cbb3e650f5e1aa15
#
_entry.id   589c0240c0603452cbb3e650f5e1aa15
#
_cell.length_a   1.000
_cell.length_b   1.000
_cell.length_c   1.000
_cell.angle_alpha   90.00
_cell.angle_beta   90.00
_cell.angle_gamma   90.00
#
_symmetry.space_group_name_H-M   'P 1'
#
loop_
_entity.id
_entity.type
_entity.pdbx_description
1 polymer ?
#
loop_
_entity_poly.entity_id
_entity_poly.type
_entity_poly.pdbx_seq_one_letter_code
_entity_poly.pdbx_strand_id
1 'polypeptide(L)'
;MENINYNIENDQFFTKIENDSVFIYTFETIDKISIKNREFKEIYDPYLNKESVFEIIYEGDNISLFKKHTVRFIAGSDNPMVNRSSSEFKQKQRYYIEQGKKISKLNLKKSSILNLFDTKSRIKVKDYIRDNKLSLKKEYDLKKLIYFCNTI
;
A
#
# COMPACT_ATOMS: atom_id res chain seq x y z
N MET A 1 1.32 -18.49 -19.04
CA MET A 1 1.50 -17.46 -17.98
C MET A 1 1.26 -18.15 -16.66
N GLU A 2 2.25 -18.20 -15.81
CA GLU A 2 2.09 -18.76 -14.48
C GLU A 2 1.12 -17.89 -13.68
N ASN A 3 0.12 -18.52 -13.06
CA ASN A 3 -0.86 -17.83 -12.22
C ASN A 3 -0.24 -17.55 -10.85
N ILE A 4 0.50 -16.45 -10.74
CA ILE A 4 1.03 -16.00 -9.45
C ILE A 4 -0.13 -15.50 -8.59
N ASN A 5 -0.19 -16.00 -7.36
CA ASN A 5 -1.14 -15.59 -6.33
C ASN A 5 -0.41 -14.87 -5.20
N TYR A 6 -1.11 -13.96 -4.52
CA TYR A 6 -0.60 -13.26 -3.35
C TYR A 6 -1.39 -13.63 -2.11
N ASN A 7 -0.72 -14.27 -1.14
CA ASN A 7 -1.27 -14.51 0.19
C ASN A 7 -1.00 -13.31 1.08
N ILE A 8 -2.03 -12.50 1.35
CA ILE A 8 -1.93 -11.26 2.12
C ILE A 8 -1.60 -11.54 3.60
N GLU A 9 -2.03 -12.67 4.14
CA GLU A 9 -1.82 -13.03 5.55
C GLU A 9 -0.34 -13.28 5.85
N ASN A 10 0.33 -13.98 4.95
CA ASN A 10 1.73 -14.38 5.10
C ASN A 10 2.71 -13.47 4.34
N ASP A 11 2.22 -12.45 3.63
CA ASP A 11 3.02 -11.61 2.73
C ASP A 11 3.82 -12.43 1.69
N GLN A 12 3.19 -13.49 1.10
CA GLN A 12 3.87 -14.42 0.21
C GLN A 12 3.24 -14.49 -1.18
N PHE A 13 4.09 -14.58 -2.19
CA PHE A 13 3.68 -14.87 -3.56
C PHE A 13 3.92 -16.34 -3.86
N PHE A 14 2.95 -16.98 -4.52
CA PHE A 14 3.04 -18.39 -4.85
C PHE A 14 2.34 -18.75 -6.16
N THR A 15 2.80 -19.83 -6.77
CA THR A 15 2.14 -20.50 -7.89
C THR A 15 1.82 -21.93 -7.49
N LYS A 16 0.62 -22.41 -7.79
CA LYS A 16 0.28 -23.80 -7.66
C LYS A 16 0.92 -24.60 -8.79
N ILE A 17 1.62 -25.67 -8.43
CA ILE A 17 2.18 -26.66 -9.33
C ILE A 17 1.31 -27.94 -9.26
N GLU A 18 1.63 -28.94 -10.06
CA GLU A 18 0.94 -30.24 -10.04
C GLU A 18 1.07 -30.92 -8.67
N ASN A 19 0.12 -31.82 -8.34
CA ASN A 19 0.11 -32.62 -7.10
C ASN A 19 0.03 -31.81 -5.80
N ASP A 20 -0.81 -30.76 -5.75
CA ASP A 20 -1.04 -29.90 -4.57
C ASP A 20 0.22 -29.19 -4.02
N SER A 21 1.31 -29.21 -4.78
CA SER A 21 2.51 -28.48 -4.43
C SER A 21 2.39 -27.00 -4.78
N VAL A 22 3.11 -26.15 -4.05
CA VAL A 22 3.20 -24.72 -4.32
C VAL A 22 4.66 -24.29 -4.45
N PHE A 23 4.93 -23.42 -5.41
CA PHE A 23 6.20 -22.74 -5.51
C PHE A 23 6.06 -21.36 -4.87
N ILE A 24 6.92 -21.01 -3.91
CA ILE A 24 6.93 -19.72 -3.21
C ILE A 24 8.03 -18.86 -3.81
N TYR A 25 7.69 -17.63 -4.18
CA TYR A 25 8.65 -16.64 -4.65
C TYR A 25 9.20 -15.86 -3.47
N THR A 26 10.52 -15.63 -3.44
CA THR A 26 11.20 -14.82 -2.42
C THR A 26 11.83 -13.59 -3.05
N PHE A 27 11.98 -12.53 -2.28
CA PHE A 27 12.63 -11.27 -2.74
C PHE A 27 14.15 -11.28 -2.59
N GLU A 28 14.78 -12.40 -2.21
CA GLU A 28 16.24 -12.50 -2.10
C GLU A 28 16.98 -12.24 -3.42
N THR A 29 16.35 -12.61 -4.54
CA THR A 29 16.93 -12.47 -5.89
C THR A 29 16.00 -11.71 -6.86
N ILE A 30 14.86 -11.23 -6.38
CA ILE A 30 13.82 -10.58 -7.18
C ILE A 30 13.52 -9.23 -6.56
N ASP A 31 13.75 -8.15 -7.30
CA ASP A 31 13.46 -6.80 -6.82
C ASP A 31 11.96 -6.47 -6.79
N LYS A 32 11.21 -6.99 -7.78
CA LYS A 32 9.77 -6.73 -7.94
C LYS A 32 9.04 -7.94 -8.49
N ILE A 33 7.80 -8.10 -8.05
CA ILE A 33 6.85 -9.10 -8.59
C ILE A 33 5.66 -8.38 -9.19
N SER A 34 5.29 -8.73 -10.43
CA SER A 34 4.16 -8.14 -11.14
C SER A 34 3.00 -9.13 -11.26
N ILE A 35 1.81 -8.73 -10.81
CA ILE A 35 0.57 -9.50 -10.94
C ILE A 35 -0.54 -8.59 -11.47
N LYS A 36 -1.15 -8.93 -12.60
CA LYS A 36 -2.31 -8.22 -13.17
C LYS A 36 -2.10 -6.69 -13.23
N ASN A 37 -0.99 -6.23 -13.77
CA ASN A 37 -0.62 -4.81 -13.87
C ASN A 37 -0.40 -4.10 -12.51
N ARG A 38 -0.18 -4.84 -11.45
CA ARG A 38 0.22 -4.34 -10.13
C ARG A 38 1.62 -4.82 -9.85
N GLU A 39 2.47 -3.94 -9.34
CA GLU A 39 3.84 -4.24 -8.98
C GLU A 39 3.99 -4.24 -7.46
N PHE A 40 4.78 -5.18 -6.97
CA PHE A 40 5.04 -5.35 -5.55
C PHE A 40 6.54 -5.46 -5.31
N LYS A 41 6.98 -4.93 -4.18
CA LYS A 41 8.35 -5.11 -3.68
C LYS A 41 8.36 -5.30 -2.17
N GLU A 42 9.43 -5.86 -1.66
CA GLU A 42 9.67 -5.96 -0.23
C GLU A 42 10.39 -4.71 0.26
N ILE A 43 9.91 -4.14 1.38
CA ILE A 43 10.46 -2.95 2.02
C ILE A 43 10.41 -3.16 3.52
N TYR A 44 11.47 -2.72 4.24
CA TYR A 44 11.48 -2.73 5.70
C TYR A 44 10.35 -1.86 6.26
N ASP A 45 9.43 -2.49 7.01
CA ASP A 45 8.33 -1.80 7.69
C ASP A 45 8.74 -1.45 9.13
N PRO A 46 9.04 -0.18 9.44
CA PRO A 46 9.49 0.24 10.77
C PRO A 46 8.43 0.06 11.86
N TYR A 47 7.17 -0.14 11.48
CA TYR A 47 6.06 -0.34 12.43
C TYR A 47 5.87 -1.81 12.81
N LEU A 48 6.39 -2.72 12.00
CA LEU A 48 6.38 -4.16 12.27
C LEU A 48 7.79 -4.70 12.59
N ASN A 49 8.80 -3.87 12.40
CA ASN A 49 10.22 -4.21 12.57
C ASN A 49 10.63 -5.45 11.75
N LYS A 50 10.17 -5.52 10.50
CA LYS A 50 10.46 -6.60 9.56
C LYS A 50 10.29 -6.15 8.11
N GLU A 51 10.88 -6.91 7.19
CA GLU A 51 10.56 -6.80 5.77
C GLU A 51 9.09 -7.16 5.54
N SER A 52 8.45 -6.44 4.64
CA SER A 52 7.04 -6.60 4.32
C SER A 52 6.78 -6.27 2.86
N VAL A 53 5.77 -6.89 2.29
CA VAL A 53 5.37 -6.66 0.90
C VAL A 53 4.50 -5.41 0.77
N PHE A 54 4.88 -4.55 -0.16
CA PHE A 54 4.13 -3.35 -0.53
C PHE A 54 3.82 -3.34 -2.02
N GLU A 55 2.60 -2.95 -2.37
CA GLU A 55 2.22 -2.62 -3.74
C GLU A 55 2.75 -1.22 -4.08
N ILE A 56 3.41 -1.10 -5.22
CA ILE A 56 3.93 0.16 -5.74
C ILE A 56 2.78 0.88 -6.44
N ILE A 57 2.35 2.01 -5.91
CA ILE A 57 1.35 2.87 -6.57
C ILE A 57 2.04 3.91 -7.46
N TYR A 58 3.13 4.46 -6.97
CA TYR A 58 4.00 5.36 -7.70
C TYR A 58 5.41 5.32 -7.11
N GLU A 59 6.41 5.19 -7.95
CA GLU A 59 7.83 5.24 -7.55
C GLU A 59 8.46 6.47 -8.21
N GLY A 60 8.98 7.39 -7.41
CA GLY A 60 9.59 8.64 -7.84
C GLY A 60 10.93 8.88 -7.17
N ASP A 61 11.71 9.80 -7.69
CA ASP A 61 13.07 10.09 -7.20
C ASP A 61 13.07 10.72 -5.80
N ASN A 62 12.09 11.58 -5.50
CA ASN A 62 11.99 12.30 -4.24
C ASN A 62 10.96 11.67 -3.30
N ILE A 63 9.83 11.24 -3.87
CA ILE A 63 8.68 10.75 -3.11
C ILE A 63 8.10 9.55 -3.82
N SER A 64 7.95 8.43 -3.11
CA SER A 64 7.27 7.23 -3.59
C SER A 64 6.01 6.96 -2.77
N LEU A 65 5.00 6.37 -3.39
CA LEU A 65 3.73 6.01 -2.78
C LEU A 65 3.54 4.50 -2.86
N PHE A 66 3.34 3.89 -1.70
CA PHE A 66 3.12 2.46 -1.57
C PHE A 66 1.78 2.18 -0.89
N LYS A 67 1.27 0.98 -1.12
CA LYS A 67 0.07 0.47 -0.47
C LYS A 67 0.36 -0.88 0.16
N LYS A 68 0.07 -1.02 1.45
CA LYS A 68 0.15 -2.28 2.18
C LYS A 68 -1.23 -2.89 2.31
N HIS A 69 -1.32 -4.16 1.97
CA HIS A 69 -2.49 -4.98 2.19
C HIS A 69 -2.31 -5.76 3.49
N THR A 70 -3.35 -5.82 4.31
CA THR A 70 -3.38 -6.63 5.52
C THR A 70 -4.72 -7.32 5.63
N VAL A 71 -4.74 -8.48 6.28
CA VAL A 71 -5.95 -9.20 6.61
C VAL A 71 -6.07 -9.31 8.12
N ARG A 72 -7.29 -9.19 8.63
CA ARG A 72 -7.59 -9.40 10.03
C ARG A 72 -8.72 -10.40 10.16
N PHE A 73 -8.49 -11.45 10.92
CA PHE A 73 -9.54 -12.36 11.33
C PHE A 73 -10.39 -11.69 12.41
N ILE A 74 -11.70 -11.74 12.24
CA ILE A 74 -12.69 -11.26 13.20
C ILE A 74 -13.55 -12.46 13.58
N ALA A 75 -13.40 -12.95 14.80
CA ALA A 75 -14.20 -14.07 15.29
C ALA A 75 -15.68 -13.68 15.37
N GLY A 76 -16.55 -14.60 15.03
CA GLY A 76 -17.97 -14.54 15.31
C GLY A 76 -18.23 -14.45 16.82
N SER A 77 -19.44 -14.06 17.20
CA SER A 77 -19.87 -14.00 18.59
C SER A 77 -21.25 -14.63 18.74
N ASP A 78 -21.38 -15.50 19.70
CA ASP A 78 -22.68 -16.07 20.09
C ASP A 78 -23.51 -15.10 20.92
N ASN A 79 -22.97 -13.92 21.24
CA ASN A 79 -23.69 -12.89 21.98
C ASN A 79 -24.69 -12.16 21.03
N PRO A 80 -26.00 -12.24 21.28
CA PRO A 80 -27.03 -11.62 20.45
C PRO A 80 -26.91 -10.09 20.32
N MET A 81 -26.25 -9.43 21.28
CA MET A 81 -26.04 -7.97 21.24
C MET A 81 -24.89 -7.57 20.29
N VAL A 82 -24.05 -8.51 19.90
CA VAL A 82 -22.94 -8.29 18.96
C VAL A 82 -23.34 -8.86 17.61
N ASN A 83 -24.15 -8.21 16.86
CA ASN A 83 -24.75 -8.66 15.56
C ASN A 83 -23.70 -9.24 14.57
N ARG A 84 -23.06 -10.36 14.96
CA ARG A 84 -21.98 -11.02 14.24
C ARG A 84 -22.02 -12.53 14.51
N SER A 85 -22.84 -13.23 13.72
CA SER A 85 -23.06 -14.68 13.88
C SER A 85 -21.96 -15.55 13.28
N SER A 86 -21.10 -15.02 12.41
CA SER A 86 -20.04 -15.80 11.75
C SER A 86 -18.68 -15.10 11.84
N SER A 87 -17.62 -15.91 11.83
CA SER A 87 -16.25 -15.41 11.69
C SER A 87 -15.98 -14.93 10.27
N GLU A 88 -15.23 -13.85 10.12
CA GLU A 88 -14.88 -13.29 8.81
C GLU A 88 -13.42 -12.83 8.75
N PHE A 89 -12.82 -12.90 7.55
CA PHE A 89 -11.56 -12.25 7.24
C PHE A 89 -11.80 -10.88 6.62
N LYS A 90 -11.31 -9.84 7.23
CA LYS A 90 -11.46 -8.47 6.76
C LYS A 90 -10.16 -7.92 6.22
N GLN A 91 -10.14 -7.64 4.92
CA GLN A 91 -8.99 -7.00 4.29
C GLN A 91 -8.97 -5.50 4.62
N LYS A 92 -7.78 -4.97 4.86
CA LYS A 92 -7.51 -3.55 5.03
C LYS A 92 -6.35 -3.12 4.14
N GLN A 93 -6.40 -1.87 3.72
CA GLN A 93 -5.37 -1.24 2.92
C GLN A 93 -4.90 0.02 3.63
N ARG A 94 -3.58 0.26 3.61
CA ARG A 94 -2.97 1.48 4.13
C ARG A 94 -1.95 2.00 3.16
N TYR A 95 -1.94 3.31 2.97
CA TYR A 95 -0.93 3.96 2.17
C TYR A 95 0.28 4.34 3.02
N TYR A 96 1.43 4.26 2.37
CA TYR A 96 2.72 4.64 2.92
C TYR A 96 3.41 5.57 1.92
N ILE A 97 4.22 6.46 2.46
CA ILE A 97 5.04 7.37 1.67
C ILE A 97 6.50 7.17 2.04
N GLU A 98 7.36 7.19 1.04
CA GLU A 98 8.79 7.20 1.23
C GLU A 98 9.33 8.55 0.77
N GLN A 99 10.11 9.20 1.64
CA GLN A 99 10.86 10.42 1.36
C GLN A 99 12.27 10.28 1.92
N GLY A 100 13.29 10.48 1.08
CA GLY A 100 14.68 10.41 1.52
C GLY A 100 15.02 9.07 2.22
N LYS A 101 14.57 7.95 1.68
CA LYS A 101 14.74 6.58 2.22
C LYS A 101 13.99 6.32 3.55
N LYS A 102 13.14 7.22 3.98
CA LYS A 102 12.31 7.04 5.17
C LYS A 102 10.88 6.74 4.77
N ILE A 103 10.42 5.53 5.12
CA ILE A 103 9.02 5.13 4.92
C ILE A 103 8.17 5.49 6.13
N SER A 104 6.97 6.00 5.90
CA SER A 104 6.00 6.34 6.95
C SER A 104 4.57 6.13 6.48
N LYS A 105 3.67 5.87 7.44
CA LYS A 105 2.23 5.75 7.16
C LYS A 105 1.68 7.08 6.67
N LEU A 106 0.96 7.04 5.54
CA LEU A 106 0.32 8.22 4.98
C LEU A 106 -1.11 8.36 5.53
N ASN A 107 -1.37 9.46 6.21
CA ASN A 107 -2.74 9.83 6.56
C ASN A 107 -3.34 10.64 5.40
N LEU A 108 -4.48 10.19 4.86
CA LEU A 108 -5.14 10.80 3.71
C LEU A 108 -5.90 12.11 4.01
N LYS A 109 -5.68 12.69 5.19
CA LYS A 109 -6.17 14.05 5.49
C LYS A 109 -5.31 15.08 4.78
N LYS A 110 -5.96 16.11 4.19
CA LYS A 110 -5.27 17.18 3.46
C LYS A 110 -4.16 17.85 4.29
N SER A 111 -4.43 18.13 5.56
CA SER A 111 -3.43 18.73 6.47
C SER A 111 -2.21 17.84 6.67
N SER A 112 -2.41 16.52 6.82
CA SER A 112 -1.33 15.57 7.00
C SER A 112 -0.42 15.48 5.77
N ILE A 113 -1.02 15.50 4.57
CA ILE A 113 -0.27 15.50 3.31
C ILE A 113 0.49 16.82 3.14
N LEU A 114 -0.15 17.96 3.40
CA LEU A 114 0.51 19.27 3.29
C LEU A 114 1.68 19.43 4.27
N ASN A 115 1.64 18.76 5.43
CA ASN A 115 2.72 18.81 6.42
C ASN A 115 3.97 18.03 6.02
N LEU A 116 3.93 17.24 4.95
CA LEU A 116 5.10 16.56 4.38
C LEU A 116 6.04 17.53 3.64
N PHE A 117 5.57 18.75 3.34
CA PHE A 117 6.27 19.73 2.51
C PHE A 117 6.64 20.98 3.29
N ASP A 118 7.74 21.61 2.90
CA ASP A 118 8.10 22.97 3.35
C ASP A 118 7.02 24.00 2.95
N THR A 119 7.09 25.19 3.52
CA THR A 119 6.09 26.23 3.33
C THR A 119 5.86 26.60 1.86
N LYS A 120 6.93 26.66 1.05
CA LYS A 120 6.86 27.06 -0.36
C LYS A 120 6.20 25.98 -1.22
N SER A 121 6.64 24.75 -1.08
CA SER A 121 6.08 23.57 -1.79
C SER A 121 4.64 23.30 -1.34
N ARG A 122 4.32 23.51 -0.05
CA ARG A 122 2.98 23.33 0.51
C ARG A 122 1.93 24.19 -0.18
N ILE A 123 2.25 25.43 -0.54
CA ILE A 123 1.34 26.33 -1.26
C ILE A 123 1.03 25.73 -2.64
N LYS A 124 2.06 25.33 -3.39
CA LYS A 124 1.90 24.70 -4.72
C LYS A 124 1.06 23.43 -4.66
N VAL A 125 1.33 22.55 -3.69
CA VAL A 125 0.58 21.28 -3.48
C VAL A 125 -0.89 21.58 -3.14
N LYS A 126 -1.15 22.57 -2.26
CA LYS A 126 -2.50 22.99 -1.89
C LYS A 126 -3.30 23.49 -3.10
N ASP A 127 -2.67 24.33 -3.92
CA ASP A 127 -3.28 24.88 -5.12
C ASP A 127 -3.54 23.79 -6.16
N TYR A 128 -2.59 22.89 -6.39
CA TYR A 128 -2.76 21.76 -7.30
C TYR A 128 -3.94 20.85 -6.90
N ILE A 129 -4.10 20.54 -5.59
CA ILE A 129 -5.25 19.79 -5.09
C ILE A 129 -6.56 20.48 -5.38
N ARG A 130 -6.63 21.82 -5.16
CA ARG A 130 -7.83 22.62 -5.39
C ARG A 130 -8.19 22.70 -6.87
N ASP A 131 -7.23 23.07 -7.71
CA ASP A 131 -7.45 23.40 -9.12
C ASP A 131 -7.81 22.15 -9.93
N ASN A 132 -7.24 21.00 -9.55
CA ASN A 132 -7.56 19.70 -10.14
C ASN A 132 -8.69 18.95 -9.42
N LYS A 133 -9.31 19.53 -8.37
CA LYS A 133 -10.40 18.93 -7.59
C LYS A 133 -10.08 17.52 -7.10
N LEU A 134 -8.84 17.27 -6.66
CA LEU A 134 -8.38 15.95 -6.28
C LEU A 134 -9.04 15.46 -4.98
N SER A 135 -9.49 14.22 -4.99
CA SER A 135 -9.97 13.50 -3.82
C SER A 135 -8.87 12.60 -3.26
N LEU A 136 -8.26 12.99 -2.14
CA LEU A 136 -7.15 12.28 -1.51
C LEU A 136 -7.50 10.85 -1.04
N LYS A 137 -8.78 10.49 -1.04
CA LYS A 137 -9.27 9.13 -0.76
C LYS A 137 -9.28 8.23 -1.99
N LYS A 138 -9.18 8.81 -3.20
CA LYS A 138 -9.10 8.06 -4.46
C LYS A 138 -7.64 7.81 -4.81
N GLU A 139 -7.28 6.55 -5.00
CA GLU A 139 -5.90 6.15 -5.33
C GLU A 139 -5.36 6.85 -6.57
N TYR A 140 -6.19 6.95 -7.61
CA TYR A 140 -5.82 7.63 -8.86
C TYR A 140 -5.45 9.10 -8.63
N ASP A 141 -6.24 9.82 -7.83
CA ASP A 141 -5.98 11.23 -7.52
C ASP A 141 -4.76 11.40 -6.62
N LEU A 142 -4.58 10.46 -5.68
CA LEU A 142 -3.41 10.41 -4.81
C LEU A 142 -2.13 10.17 -5.63
N LYS A 143 -2.16 9.23 -6.58
CA LYS A 143 -1.06 8.98 -7.51
C LYS A 143 -0.70 10.22 -8.32
N LYS A 144 -1.71 10.93 -8.88
CA LYS A 144 -1.51 12.20 -9.59
C LYS A 144 -0.83 13.24 -8.71
N LEU A 145 -1.26 13.36 -7.47
CA LEU A 145 -0.68 14.31 -6.52
C LEU A 145 0.80 14.00 -6.26
N ILE A 146 1.14 12.73 -5.99
CA ILE A 146 2.51 12.33 -5.71
C ILE A 146 3.41 12.51 -6.95
N TYR A 147 2.88 12.21 -8.15
CA TYR A 147 3.56 12.54 -9.39
C TYR A 147 3.90 14.04 -9.47
N PHE A 148 2.93 14.91 -9.26
CA PHE A 148 3.15 16.38 -9.23
C PHE A 148 4.19 16.78 -8.19
N CYS A 149 4.16 16.19 -6.98
CA CYS A 149 5.13 16.47 -5.93
C CYS A 149 6.58 16.11 -6.28
N ASN A 150 6.80 15.21 -7.22
CA ASN A 150 8.14 14.91 -7.74
C ASN A 150 8.62 15.92 -8.80
N THR A 151 7.76 16.85 -9.26
CA THR A 151 8.10 17.86 -10.29
C THR A 151 8.37 19.25 -9.73
N ILE A 152 8.21 19.46 -8.41
CA ILE A 152 8.31 20.80 -7.78
C ILE A 152 9.49 20.94 -6.82
#